data_f4bb87003fbde2315d3a5427fb0dbaf9
#
_entry.id   f4bb87003fbde2315d3a5427fb0dbaf9
#
_cell.length_a   1.000
_cell.length_b   1.000
_cell.length_c   1.000
_cell.angle_alpha   90.00
_cell.angle_beta   90.00
_cell.angle_gamma   90.00
#
_symmetry.space_group_name_H-M   'P 1'
#
loop_
_entity.id
_entity.type
_entity.pdbx_description
1 polymer ?
#
loop_
_entity_poly.entity_id
_entity_poly.type
_entity_poly.pdbx_seq_one_letter_code
_entity_poly.pdbx_strand_id
1 'polypeptide(L)'
;MNKRFLLPVLSTALLAPAFLAGQVYAEEAAAPAESPAVVTNPATSETPVAPTTEAASPASAESAEAKEAPVESPKSEEKDTVILHTNDVHGRIVEEKGVIGDAKLATVIEQERAKSNQTTLVVDAGDAFQGLPISNSTKGEARAEILNQMQYDAMAVGNHEFDFGLDEVKKYKEILKFPLLSSNTYVNGARLFEASTIVDKDKTVEGDEFVVIGVTTPETATKTHPKNVKGVTFTDPISEVNKVIEEVQAKARAEGKDYKHYVVLAHLGVDTTTPVEWRGSTLAEALSKNPRLKGKRVTVIDGHSHTVESTTYGDNVTYNQTGSYLHNVGKITYKSRQLLGNPTQIPAADAKKLPANSTVEKLVKDIKQKYDAENAVEIVSNSPVELNGDRENVRVRETNLGNVVADSLYQYG
;
A
#
# COMPACT_ATOMS: atom_id res chain seq x y z
N MET A 1 -46.14 -9.26 -30.91
CA MET A 1 -44.84 -8.65 -31.21
C MET A 1 -44.12 -8.38 -29.90
N ASN A 2 -43.28 -9.31 -29.49
CA ASN A 2 -42.56 -9.22 -28.18
C ASN A 2 -41.35 -8.31 -28.40
N LYS A 3 -41.39 -7.12 -27.87
CA LYS A 3 -40.20 -6.25 -27.75
C LYS A 3 -39.39 -6.74 -26.55
N ARG A 4 -38.28 -7.42 -26.82
CA ARG A 4 -37.25 -7.73 -25.81
C ARG A 4 -36.54 -6.42 -25.51
N PHE A 5 -36.69 -5.95 -24.25
CA PHE A 5 -35.91 -4.85 -23.72
C PHE A 5 -34.55 -5.41 -23.26
N LEU A 6 -33.48 -5.01 -23.90
CA LEU A 6 -32.11 -5.21 -23.44
C LEU A 6 -31.82 -4.08 -22.44
N LEU A 7 -31.81 -4.39 -21.18
CA LEU A 7 -31.22 -3.51 -20.15
C LEU A 7 -29.70 -3.65 -20.24
N PRO A 8 -28.95 -2.57 -20.31
CA PRO A 8 -27.53 -2.65 -20.06
C PRO A 8 -27.31 -3.06 -18.61
N VAL A 9 -26.46 -4.05 -18.41
CA VAL A 9 -26.09 -4.56 -17.08
C VAL A 9 -25.43 -3.43 -16.31
N LEU A 10 -26.15 -2.84 -15.37
CA LEU A 10 -25.55 -2.04 -14.32
C LEU A 10 -24.81 -3.02 -13.40
N SER A 11 -23.56 -3.31 -13.70
CA SER A 11 -22.70 -4.07 -12.79
C SER A 11 -22.23 -3.16 -11.63
N THR A 12 -23.20 -2.72 -10.81
CA THR A 12 -22.87 -2.31 -9.46
C THR A 12 -22.67 -3.58 -8.68
N ALA A 13 -21.42 -3.97 -8.44
CA ALA A 13 -21.10 -4.98 -7.44
C ALA A 13 -21.50 -4.43 -6.07
N LEU A 14 -22.77 -4.58 -5.71
CA LEU A 14 -23.25 -4.47 -4.35
C LEU A 14 -22.77 -5.74 -3.63
N LEU A 15 -21.62 -5.65 -2.96
CA LEU A 15 -21.22 -6.61 -1.95
C LEU A 15 -22.23 -6.54 -0.81
N ALA A 16 -23.22 -7.43 -0.82
CA ALA A 16 -24.00 -7.71 0.36
C ALA A 16 -23.16 -8.58 1.29
N PRO A 17 -22.97 -8.20 2.55
CA PRO A 17 -22.41 -9.13 3.52
C PRO A 17 -23.42 -10.25 3.74
N ALA A 18 -22.99 -11.50 3.58
CA ALA A 18 -23.75 -12.66 3.98
C ALA A 18 -23.98 -12.61 5.49
N PHE A 19 -25.24 -12.41 5.90
CA PHE A 19 -25.65 -12.60 7.27
C PHE A 19 -25.64 -14.10 7.57
N LEU A 20 -24.63 -14.57 8.29
CA LEU A 20 -24.68 -15.83 9.01
C LEU A 20 -25.58 -15.64 10.23
N ALA A 21 -26.70 -16.34 10.26
CA ALA A 21 -27.58 -16.46 11.43
C ALA A 21 -26.76 -17.02 12.60
N GLY A 22 -26.61 -16.23 13.65
CA GLY A 22 -25.94 -16.62 14.88
C GLY A 22 -26.77 -17.68 15.59
N GLN A 23 -26.19 -18.85 15.81
CA GLN A 23 -26.67 -19.76 16.87
C GLN A 23 -26.05 -19.30 18.19
N VAL A 24 -26.93 -18.93 19.09
CA VAL A 24 -26.61 -18.62 20.49
C VAL A 24 -26.27 -19.95 21.19
N TYR A 25 -25.01 -20.11 21.59
CA TYR A 25 -24.62 -21.10 22.59
C TYR A 25 -24.38 -20.40 23.92
N ALA A 26 -25.03 -20.95 24.94
CA ALA A 26 -24.95 -20.47 26.32
C ALA A 26 -23.55 -20.60 26.89
N GLU A 27 -23.18 -19.58 27.61
CA GLU A 27 -21.98 -19.41 28.40
C GLU A 27 -22.02 -20.36 29.63
N GLU A 28 -21.04 -21.21 29.79
CA GLU A 28 -20.75 -21.91 31.03
C GLU A 28 -19.44 -21.39 31.59
N ALA A 29 -19.56 -20.76 32.76
CA ALA A 29 -18.45 -20.11 33.46
C ALA A 29 -17.51 -21.13 34.09
N ALA A 30 -16.24 -21.06 33.84
CA ALA A 30 -15.20 -21.73 34.63
C ALA A 30 -14.28 -20.69 35.30
N ALA A 31 -14.09 -20.90 36.59
CA ALA A 31 -13.35 -20.04 37.53
C ALA A 31 -11.84 -20.09 37.34
N PRO A 32 -11.09 -19.13 37.96
CA PRO A 32 -9.67 -18.89 37.65
C PRO A 32 -8.75 -19.85 38.41
N ALA A 33 -7.70 -20.30 37.76
CA ALA A 33 -6.62 -21.05 38.37
C ALA A 33 -5.42 -20.14 38.69
N GLU A 34 -4.88 -20.37 39.88
CA GLU A 34 -3.84 -19.61 40.58
C GLU A 34 -2.47 -19.62 39.90
N SER A 35 -1.75 -18.52 40.11
CA SER A 35 -0.32 -18.38 39.83
C SER A 35 0.53 -19.18 40.82
N PRO A 36 1.67 -19.75 40.41
CA PRO A 36 2.72 -20.08 41.38
C PRO A 36 3.85 -19.06 41.38
N ALA A 37 4.35 -18.97 42.62
CA ALA A 37 5.22 -17.99 43.21
C ALA A 37 6.64 -17.85 42.62
N VAL A 38 7.12 -16.65 42.83
CA VAL A 38 8.50 -16.16 42.83
C VAL A 38 9.39 -16.99 43.74
N VAL A 39 10.55 -17.40 43.25
CA VAL A 39 11.71 -17.80 44.09
C VAL A 39 12.86 -16.85 43.83
N THR A 40 13.25 -16.14 44.85
CA THR A 40 14.40 -15.24 44.95
C THR A 40 15.61 -15.91 45.56
N ASN A 41 16.78 -15.51 45.04
CA ASN A 41 18.07 -15.36 45.74
C ASN A 41 19.08 -16.51 45.78
N PRO A 42 20.39 -16.19 46.13
CA PRO A 42 21.07 -14.90 46.17
C PRO A 42 22.45 -14.84 45.47
N ALA A 43 22.98 -13.62 45.49
CA ALA A 43 24.29 -13.17 45.05
C ALA A 43 25.47 -13.77 45.83
N THR A 44 26.64 -13.87 45.16
CA THR A 44 27.94 -13.66 45.83
C THR A 44 28.88 -12.87 44.93
N SER A 45 29.41 -11.86 45.52
CA SER A 45 30.48 -10.94 45.12
C SER A 45 31.84 -11.64 45.06
N GLU A 46 32.70 -11.16 44.16
CA GLU A 46 34.12 -10.87 44.51
C GLU A 46 34.85 -10.24 43.31
N THR A 47 35.30 -8.99 43.49
CA THR A 47 36.47 -8.39 42.89
C THR A 47 37.60 -8.61 43.91
N PRO A 48 38.90 -8.56 43.60
CA PRO A 48 39.60 -7.44 42.99
C PRO A 48 40.95 -7.73 42.26
N VAL A 49 41.56 -6.61 41.79
CA VAL A 49 43.00 -6.25 41.75
C VAL A 49 43.79 -6.43 40.46
N ALA A 50 44.18 -5.29 39.90
CA ALA A 50 45.34 -5.07 39.05
C ALA A 50 46.66 -5.09 39.85
N PRO A 51 47.81 -5.20 39.22
CA PRO A 51 48.69 -4.04 39.08
C PRO A 51 49.50 -3.99 37.75
N THR A 52 49.65 -2.80 37.20
CA THR A 52 50.81 -1.92 37.02
C THR A 52 52.19 -2.53 36.76
N THR A 53 52.83 -2.01 35.74
CA THR A 53 54.04 -1.19 35.59
C THR A 53 54.81 -1.53 34.33
N GLU A 54 55.09 -0.52 33.54
CA GLU A 54 56.33 0.25 33.28
C GLU A 54 57.27 -0.43 32.29
N ALA A 55 57.90 0.16 31.31
CA ALA A 55 58.36 1.48 30.94
C ALA A 55 59.21 1.34 29.67
N ALA A 56 59.40 2.49 29.01
CA ALA A 56 60.59 2.95 28.29
C ALA A 56 60.80 2.62 26.82
N SER A 57 60.78 3.71 26.08
CA SER A 57 61.36 4.07 24.78
C SER A 57 62.89 3.94 24.76
N PRO A 58 63.59 3.95 23.59
CA PRO A 58 63.76 5.21 22.88
C PRO A 58 63.81 5.15 21.34
N ALA A 59 63.56 6.31 20.78
CA ALA A 59 63.79 6.92 19.51
C ALA A 59 64.81 6.38 18.52
N SER A 60 64.43 6.44 17.20
CA SER A 60 65.32 6.97 16.18
C SER A 60 64.50 7.58 15.06
N ALA A 61 64.87 8.79 14.66
CA ALA A 61 64.33 9.58 13.59
C ALA A 61 64.78 9.04 12.23
N GLU A 62 63.91 9.10 11.22
CA GLU A 62 64.35 9.58 9.86
C GLU A 62 63.19 9.80 8.89
N SER A 63 63.33 10.90 8.23
CA SER A 63 62.78 11.40 6.96
C SER A 63 61.27 11.48 6.74
N ALA A 64 60.86 12.73 6.67
CA ALA A 64 59.59 13.20 6.13
C ALA A 64 59.54 13.01 4.62
N GLU A 65 58.68 12.11 4.15
CA GLU A 65 58.07 12.21 2.84
C GLU A 65 56.62 12.74 3.04
N ALA A 66 56.39 13.92 2.53
CA ALA A 66 55.08 14.55 2.48
C ALA A 66 54.18 13.70 1.56
N LYS A 67 53.36 12.80 2.14
CA LYS A 67 52.20 12.25 1.46
C LYS A 67 51.14 13.35 1.38
N GLU A 68 50.85 13.81 0.17
CA GLU A 68 49.66 14.58 -0.13
C GLU A 68 48.45 13.85 0.50
N ALA A 69 47.70 14.55 1.33
CA ALA A 69 46.44 14.09 1.85
C ALA A 69 45.49 13.82 0.67
N PRO A 70 44.71 12.74 0.68
CA PRO A 70 43.68 12.55 -0.34
C PRO A 70 42.75 13.75 -0.30
N VAL A 71 42.63 14.47 -1.42
CA VAL A 71 41.58 15.46 -1.62
C VAL A 71 40.27 14.70 -1.48
N GLU A 72 39.60 14.80 -0.34
CA GLU A 72 38.21 14.32 -0.17
C GLU A 72 37.40 15.03 -1.25
N SER A 73 36.93 14.28 -2.22
CA SER A 73 35.90 14.75 -3.15
C SER A 73 34.76 15.34 -2.33
N PRO A 74 34.14 16.46 -2.70
CA PRO A 74 33.05 17.04 -1.93
C PRO A 74 31.98 15.97 -1.80
N LYS A 75 31.70 15.54 -0.55
CA LYS A 75 30.57 14.67 -0.25
C LYS A 75 29.34 15.39 -0.77
N SER A 76 28.69 14.86 -1.81
CA SER A 76 27.39 15.36 -2.24
C SER A 76 26.49 15.39 -1.00
N GLU A 77 25.88 16.54 -0.72
CA GLU A 77 24.91 16.64 0.36
C GLU A 77 23.83 15.58 0.11
N GLU A 78 23.65 14.67 1.06
CA GLU A 78 22.67 13.61 0.96
C GLU A 78 21.28 14.24 0.89
N LYS A 79 20.59 14.06 -0.25
CA LYS A 79 19.26 14.61 -0.49
C LYS A 79 18.25 14.08 0.52
N ASP A 80 17.23 14.86 0.84
CA ASP A 80 16.05 14.38 1.56
C ASP A 80 15.35 13.31 0.71
N THR A 81 14.68 12.37 1.36
CA THR A 81 13.86 11.37 0.69
C THR A 81 12.40 11.63 0.99
N VAL A 82 11.57 11.70 -0.03
CA VAL A 82 10.11 11.83 0.09
C VAL A 82 9.43 10.64 -0.57
N ILE A 83 8.53 10.00 0.16
CA ILE A 83 7.64 8.97 -0.36
C ILE A 83 6.22 9.54 -0.36
N LEU A 84 5.64 9.70 -1.56
CA LEU A 84 4.23 9.96 -1.74
C LEU A 84 3.52 8.63 -1.96
N HIS A 85 2.38 8.45 -1.28
CA HIS A 85 1.64 7.22 -1.45
C HIS A 85 0.13 7.39 -1.41
N THR A 86 -0.55 6.47 -2.08
CA THR A 86 -2.00 6.29 -2.06
C THR A 86 -2.32 4.85 -1.69
N ASN A 87 -3.54 4.60 -1.23
CA ASN A 87 -4.11 3.29 -0.98
C ASN A 87 -5.64 3.39 -1.04
N ASP A 88 -6.32 2.29 -1.36
CA ASP A 88 -7.78 2.16 -1.34
C ASP A 88 -8.50 3.30 -2.09
N VAL A 89 -8.01 3.65 -3.27
CA VAL A 89 -8.58 4.77 -4.04
C VAL A 89 -9.92 4.40 -4.66
N HIS A 90 -10.14 3.12 -5.01
CA HIS A 90 -11.42 2.59 -5.47
C HIS A 90 -12.06 3.40 -6.61
N GLY A 91 -11.27 3.69 -7.65
CA GLY A 91 -11.77 4.33 -8.86
C GLY A 91 -12.19 5.79 -8.70
N ARG A 92 -11.75 6.50 -7.66
CA ARG A 92 -12.02 7.92 -7.41
C ARG A 92 -11.18 8.84 -8.31
N ILE A 93 -11.40 8.75 -9.62
CA ILE A 93 -10.62 9.48 -10.63
C ILE A 93 -11.04 10.95 -10.76
N VAL A 94 -12.31 11.27 -10.48
CA VAL A 94 -12.88 12.61 -10.60
C VAL A 94 -12.81 13.34 -9.27
N GLU A 95 -12.52 14.65 -9.29
CA GLU A 95 -12.62 15.50 -8.11
C GLU A 95 -14.08 15.64 -7.65
N GLU A 96 -14.34 15.37 -6.37
CA GLU A 96 -15.64 15.48 -5.73
C GLU A 96 -15.51 16.09 -4.32
N LYS A 97 -16.62 16.29 -3.60
CA LYS A 97 -16.59 16.77 -2.22
C LYS A 97 -15.81 15.77 -1.34
N GLY A 98 -14.68 16.20 -0.79
CA GLY A 98 -13.80 15.35 0.04
C GLY A 98 -12.83 14.45 -0.75
N VAL A 99 -12.92 14.39 -2.08
CA VAL A 99 -12.07 13.58 -2.95
C VAL A 99 -11.15 14.49 -3.75
N ILE A 100 -9.84 14.21 -3.74
CA ILE A 100 -8.84 15.02 -4.45
C ILE A 100 -9.03 14.93 -5.97
N GLY A 101 -9.28 13.74 -6.49
CA GLY A 101 -9.28 13.45 -7.92
C GLY A 101 -7.87 13.41 -8.52
N ASP A 102 -7.72 12.61 -9.58
CA ASP A 102 -6.39 12.32 -10.12
C ASP A 102 -5.68 13.52 -10.77
N ALA A 103 -6.44 14.48 -11.33
CA ALA A 103 -5.83 15.66 -11.94
C ALA A 103 -5.11 16.56 -10.92
N LYS A 104 -5.59 16.63 -9.69
CA LYS A 104 -4.94 17.37 -8.61
C LYS A 104 -3.89 16.53 -7.88
N LEU A 105 -4.10 15.23 -7.76
CA LEU A 105 -3.08 14.30 -7.30
C LEU A 105 -1.81 14.41 -8.19
N ALA A 106 -1.99 14.47 -9.50
CA ALA A 106 -0.88 14.67 -10.43
C ALA A 106 -0.09 15.95 -10.15
N THR A 107 -0.77 17.05 -9.81
CA THR A 107 -0.11 18.31 -9.43
C THR A 107 0.68 18.17 -8.13
N VAL A 108 0.13 17.46 -7.13
CA VAL A 108 0.87 17.16 -5.87
C VAL A 108 2.15 16.40 -6.17
N ILE A 109 2.07 15.38 -7.04
CA ILE A 109 3.23 14.56 -7.44
C ILE A 109 4.27 15.42 -8.17
N GLU A 110 3.85 16.23 -9.14
CA GLU A 110 4.75 17.11 -9.90
C GLU A 110 5.47 18.11 -9.00
N GLN A 111 4.75 18.74 -8.07
CA GLN A 111 5.33 19.71 -7.14
C GLN A 111 6.39 19.09 -6.23
N GLU A 112 6.17 17.85 -5.78
CA GLU A 112 7.17 17.15 -4.97
C GLU A 112 8.38 16.73 -5.81
N ARG A 113 8.18 16.24 -7.03
CA ARG A 113 9.27 15.86 -7.96
C ARG A 113 10.10 17.04 -8.44
N ALA A 114 9.52 18.23 -8.51
CA ALA A 114 10.21 19.44 -8.95
C ALA A 114 11.23 19.98 -7.92
N LYS A 115 11.22 19.50 -6.70
CA LYS A 115 12.16 19.93 -5.65
C LYS A 115 13.53 19.27 -5.85
N SER A 116 14.53 20.09 -6.14
CA SER A 116 15.90 19.62 -6.49
C SER A 116 16.68 19.01 -5.32
N ASN A 117 16.29 19.33 -4.07
CA ASN A 117 16.98 18.89 -2.85
C ASN A 117 16.42 17.57 -2.26
N GLN A 118 15.58 16.88 -3.01
CA GLN A 118 14.97 15.62 -2.54
C GLN A 118 14.87 14.57 -3.66
N THR A 119 14.87 13.30 -3.26
CA THR A 119 14.48 12.16 -4.10
C THR A 119 13.03 11.81 -3.79
N THR A 120 12.18 11.70 -4.81
CA THR A 120 10.74 11.44 -4.63
C THR A 120 10.33 10.10 -5.22
N LEU A 121 9.83 9.21 -4.38
CA LEU A 121 9.20 7.94 -4.73
C LEU A 121 7.67 8.08 -4.68
N VAL A 122 6.94 7.53 -5.66
CA VAL A 122 5.47 7.59 -5.73
C VAL A 122 4.92 6.18 -5.88
N VAL A 123 4.13 5.73 -4.90
CA VAL A 123 3.67 4.33 -4.81
C VAL A 123 2.20 4.22 -4.39
N ASP A 124 1.60 3.05 -4.67
CA ASP A 124 0.23 2.73 -4.25
C ASP A 124 0.19 1.39 -3.51
N ALA A 125 -0.57 1.32 -2.43
CA ALA A 125 -0.68 0.12 -1.59
C ALA A 125 -1.93 -0.74 -1.92
N GLY A 126 -2.46 -0.65 -3.14
CA GLY A 126 -3.52 -1.52 -3.64
C GLY A 126 -4.94 -0.97 -3.51
N ASP A 127 -5.88 -1.73 -4.06
CA ASP A 127 -7.30 -1.40 -4.19
C ASP A 127 -7.54 -0.08 -4.96
N ALA A 128 -6.85 0.05 -6.09
CA ALA A 128 -6.92 1.25 -6.92
C ALA A 128 -8.06 1.22 -7.95
N PHE A 129 -8.36 0.06 -8.54
CA PHE A 129 -9.09 -0.05 -9.80
C PHE A 129 -10.59 -0.23 -9.65
N GLN A 130 -11.01 -1.08 -8.69
CA GLN A 130 -12.42 -1.37 -8.47
C GLN A 130 -13.06 -0.34 -7.51
N GLY A 131 -14.29 0.05 -7.77
CA GLY A 131 -15.07 0.91 -6.87
C GLY A 131 -16.16 1.70 -7.60
N LEU A 132 -15.88 2.92 -8.05
CA LEU A 132 -16.87 3.72 -8.77
C LEU A 132 -17.19 3.15 -10.15
N PRO A 133 -18.46 3.29 -10.62
CA PRO A 133 -18.89 2.81 -11.93
C PRO A 133 -18.03 3.32 -13.09
N ILE A 134 -17.52 4.55 -13.03
CA ILE A 134 -16.65 5.13 -14.06
C ILE A 134 -15.33 4.35 -14.23
N SER A 135 -14.81 3.74 -13.17
CA SER A 135 -13.65 2.85 -13.25
C SER A 135 -14.08 1.41 -13.59
N ASN A 136 -15.16 0.94 -12.97
CA ASN A 136 -15.64 -0.44 -13.15
C ASN A 136 -16.08 -0.72 -14.59
N SER A 137 -16.61 0.28 -15.32
CA SER A 137 -17.05 0.13 -16.71
C SER A 137 -15.92 -0.29 -17.65
N THR A 138 -14.69 0.04 -17.30
CA THR A 138 -13.47 -0.38 -18.02
C THR A 138 -12.69 -1.44 -17.24
N LYS A 139 -13.28 -2.05 -16.22
CA LYS A 139 -12.59 -2.97 -15.30
C LYS A 139 -11.29 -2.38 -14.73
N GLY A 140 -11.26 -1.07 -14.48
CA GLY A 140 -10.10 -0.38 -13.93
C GLY A 140 -9.04 0.06 -14.96
N GLU A 141 -9.13 -0.33 -16.23
CA GLU A 141 -8.13 0.03 -17.26
C GLU A 141 -7.97 1.56 -17.41
N ALA A 142 -9.08 2.31 -17.32
CA ALA A 142 -9.05 3.77 -17.37
C ALA A 142 -8.20 4.36 -16.22
N ARG A 143 -8.31 3.80 -15.03
CA ARG A 143 -7.45 4.22 -13.91
C ARG A 143 -5.99 3.81 -14.10
N ALA A 144 -5.73 2.62 -14.63
CA ALA A 144 -4.37 2.17 -14.93
C ALA A 144 -3.67 3.12 -15.93
N GLU A 145 -4.38 3.63 -16.94
CA GLU A 145 -3.87 4.63 -17.87
C GLU A 145 -3.51 5.94 -17.16
N ILE A 146 -4.36 6.41 -16.24
CA ILE A 146 -4.10 7.62 -15.44
C ILE A 146 -2.86 7.43 -14.55
N LEU A 147 -2.71 6.29 -13.86
CA LEU A 147 -1.54 5.99 -13.04
C LEU A 147 -0.26 5.95 -13.88
N ASN A 148 -0.32 5.39 -15.09
CA ASN A 148 0.79 5.43 -16.05
C ASN A 148 1.17 6.85 -16.43
N GLN A 149 0.19 7.74 -16.65
CA GLN A 149 0.43 9.15 -16.97
C GLN A 149 1.07 9.90 -15.79
N MET A 150 0.70 9.56 -14.57
CA MET A 150 1.31 10.10 -13.34
C MET A 150 2.67 9.49 -13.00
N GLN A 151 3.10 8.44 -13.74
CA GLN A 151 4.38 7.78 -13.57
C GLN A 151 4.60 7.25 -12.14
N TYR A 152 3.67 6.45 -11.64
CA TYR A 152 3.89 5.71 -10.40
C TYR A 152 5.14 4.83 -10.52
N ASP A 153 5.83 4.59 -9.40
CA ASP A 153 7.07 3.80 -9.37
C ASP A 153 6.83 2.32 -9.07
N ALA A 154 5.80 2.01 -8.28
CA ALA A 154 5.34 0.65 -7.99
C ALA A 154 3.94 0.67 -7.36
N MET A 155 3.26 -0.48 -7.38
CA MET A 155 1.97 -0.69 -6.74
C MET A 155 1.90 -2.09 -6.14
N ALA A 156 1.29 -2.24 -4.95
CA ALA A 156 0.90 -3.55 -4.43
C ALA A 156 -0.43 -4.02 -5.00
N VAL A 157 -0.64 -5.32 -5.02
CA VAL A 157 -1.93 -5.92 -5.34
C VAL A 157 -2.79 -5.95 -4.09
N GLY A 158 -3.96 -5.30 -4.12
CA GLY A 158 -5.00 -5.44 -3.10
C GLY A 158 -5.97 -6.60 -3.39
N ASN A 159 -6.96 -6.77 -2.54
CA ASN A 159 -7.97 -7.82 -2.76
C ASN A 159 -8.96 -7.45 -3.87
N HIS A 160 -9.28 -6.19 -4.04
CA HIS A 160 -10.21 -5.71 -5.06
C HIS A 160 -9.62 -5.67 -6.48
N GLU A 161 -8.31 -5.80 -6.66
CA GLU A 161 -7.74 -6.05 -7.97
C GLU A 161 -8.23 -7.37 -8.58
N PHE A 162 -8.67 -8.34 -7.75
CA PHE A 162 -9.22 -9.62 -8.22
C PHE A 162 -10.72 -9.58 -8.55
N ASP A 163 -11.43 -8.48 -8.31
CA ASP A 163 -12.90 -8.42 -8.46
C ASP A 163 -13.38 -8.62 -9.91
N PHE A 164 -12.54 -8.32 -10.88
CA PHE A 164 -12.84 -8.56 -12.30
C PHE A 164 -12.28 -9.90 -12.83
N GLY A 165 -11.75 -10.73 -11.94
CA GLY A 165 -11.22 -12.06 -12.25
C GLY A 165 -9.72 -12.10 -12.54
N LEU A 166 -9.18 -13.31 -12.50
CA LEU A 166 -7.74 -13.55 -12.60
C LEU A 166 -7.14 -13.08 -13.95
N ASP A 167 -7.90 -13.17 -15.04
CA ASP A 167 -7.40 -12.74 -16.34
C ASP A 167 -7.24 -11.22 -16.43
N GLU A 168 -8.13 -10.47 -15.79
CA GLU A 168 -8.01 -9.02 -15.70
C GLU A 168 -6.80 -8.60 -14.84
N VAL A 169 -6.60 -9.29 -13.72
CA VAL A 169 -5.41 -9.06 -12.87
C VAL A 169 -4.10 -9.29 -13.64
N LYS A 170 -4.05 -10.32 -14.48
CA LYS A 170 -2.89 -10.57 -15.36
C LYS A 170 -2.72 -9.44 -16.39
N LYS A 171 -3.83 -8.92 -16.93
CA LYS A 171 -3.82 -7.82 -17.89
C LYS A 171 -3.26 -6.53 -17.27
N TYR A 172 -3.54 -6.24 -16.01
CA TYR A 172 -2.92 -5.09 -15.34
C TYR A 172 -1.40 -5.13 -15.37
N LYS A 173 -0.78 -6.32 -15.23
CA LYS A 173 0.68 -6.47 -15.35
C LYS A 173 1.22 -6.07 -16.72
N GLU A 174 0.40 -6.18 -17.77
CA GLU A 174 0.79 -5.88 -19.15
C GLU A 174 0.58 -4.40 -19.47
N ILE A 175 -0.48 -3.78 -18.94
CA ILE A 175 -0.83 -2.39 -19.25
C ILE A 175 -0.16 -1.37 -18.36
N LEU A 176 0.20 -1.72 -17.12
CA LEU A 176 0.93 -0.84 -16.22
C LEU A 176 2.39 -0.67 -16.67
N LYS A 177 2.88 0.56 -16.66
CA LYS A 177 4.27 0.90 -17.02
C LYS A 177 5.21 0.88 -15.81
N PHE A 178 4.76 0.37 -14.70
CA PHE A 178 5.46 0.17 -13.45
C PHE A 178 5.08 -1.17 -12.84
N PRO A 179 5.91 -1.74 -11.95
CA PRO A 179 5.65 -3.05 -11.37
C PRO A 179 4.40 -3.10 -10.51
N LEU A 180 3.59 -4.15 -10.73
CA LEU A 180 2.51 -4.57 -9.84
C LEU A 180 3.03 -5.75 -9.01
N LEU A 181 3.11 -5.57 -7.68
CA LEU A 181 3.90 -6.40 -6.77
C LEU A 181 3.02 -7.21 -5.80
N SER A 182 3.36 -8.49 -5.62
CA SER A 182 2.88 -9.31 -4.50
C SER A 182 3.83 -10.47 -4.22
N SER A 183 4.40 -10.50 -3.05
CA SER A 183 5.35 -11.54 -2.63
C SER A 183 4.70 -12.88 -2.31
N ASN A 184 3.41 -12.86 -1.91
CA ASN A 184 2.71 -13.99 -1.32
C ASN A 184 1.52 -14.52 -2.13
N THR A 185 1.37 -14.10 -3.39
CA THR A 185 0.29 -14.56 -4.28
C THR A 185 0.82 -15.59 -5.28
N TYR A 186 0.26 -16.80 -5.27
CA TYR A 186 0.72 -17.93 -6.06
C TYR A 186 -0.39 -18.53 -6.93
N VAL A 187 -0.01 -18.99 -8.12
CA VAL A 187 -0.86 -19.80 -8.99
C VAL A 187 -0.03 -21.02 -9.43
N ASN A 188 -0.56 -22.22 -9.21
CA ASN A 188 0.13 -23.48 -9.54
C ASN A 188 1.56 -23.58 -8.92
N GLY A 189 1.74 -23.04 -7.71
CA GLY A 189 3.02 -23.05 -6.98
C GLY A 189 4.06 -22.04 -7.43
N ALA A 190 3.76 -21.21 -8.44
CA ALA A 190 4.63 -20.10 -8.87
C ALA A 190 4.05 -18.75 -8.43
N ARG A 191 4.90 -17.79 -8.03
CA ARG A 191 4.46 -16.41 -7.76
C ARG A 191 3.79 -15.83 -9.00
N LEU A 192 2.58 -15.27 -8.84
CA LEU A 192 1.82 -14.66 -9.93
C LEU A 192 2.42 -13.30 -10.32
N PHE A 193 2.98 -12.58 -9.37
CA PHE A 193 3.57 -11.26 -9.53
C PHE A 193 5.05 -11.27 -9.19
N GLU A 194 5.77 -10.23 -9.59
CA GLU A 194 7.06 -9.94 -9.00
C GLU A 194 6.88 -9.65 -7.52
N ALA A 195 7.78 -10.17 -6.69
CA ALA A 195 7.71 -9.97 -5.25
C ALA A 195 8.23 -8.60 -4.84
N SER A 196 9.21 -8.09 -5.60
CA SER A 196 9.89 -6.83 -5.34
C SER A 196 10.49 -6.24 -6.60
N THR A 197 10.80 -4.94 -6.53
CA THR A 197 11.57 -4.22 -7.54
C THR A 197 12.58 -3.30 -6.88
N ILE A 198 13.61 -2.91 -7.63
CA ILE A 198 14.57 -1.88 -7.22
C ILE A 198 14.25 -0.62 -8.01
N VAL A 199 13.93 0.46 -7.30
CA VAL A 199 13.67 1.78 -7.88
C VAL A 199 14.89 2.66 -7.61
N ASP A 200 15.59 3.01 -8.68
CA ASP A 200 16.72 3.92 -8.69
C ASP A 200 16.26 5.21 -9.37
N LYS A 201 16.16 6.29 -8.61
CA LYS A 201 15.68 7.59 -9.09
C LYS A 201 16.80 8.49 -9.60
N ASP A 202 18.02 8.26 -9.15
CA ASP A 202 19.20 9.04 -9.56
C ASP A 202 20.40 8.11 -9.76
N LYS A 203 20.54 7.57 -10.95
CA LYS A 203 21.61 6.62 -11.32
C LYS A 203 23.04 7.18 -11.15
N THR A 204 23.18 8.44 -10.77
CA THR A 204 24.48 9.07 -10.48
C THR A 204 24.85 9.02 -9.01
N VAL A 205 23.91 8.58 -8.13
CA VAL A 205 24.10 8.46 -6.69
C VAL A 205 23.95 6.99 -6.30
N GLU A 206 24.97 6.43 -5.69
CA GLU A 206 24.93 5.05 -5.17
C GLU A 206 24.36 5.04 -3.75
N GLY A 207 23.49 4.04 -3.46
CA GLY A 207 22.94 3.79 -2.15
C GLY A 207 21.68 4.58 -1.80
N ASP A 208 21.07 5.26 -2.79
CA ASP A 208 19.75 5.91 -2.67
C ASP A 208 18.61 5.10 -3.30
N GLU A 209 18.91 3.89 -3.79
CA GLU A 209 17.91 2.99 -4.36
C GLU A 209 16.93 2.49 -3.32
N PHE A 210 15.67 2.31 -3.77
CA PHE A 210 14.59 1.74 -2.95
C PHE A 210 14.37 0.27 -3.31
N VAL A 211 14.41 -0.60 -2.32
CA VAL A 211 13.86 -1.95 -2.42
C VAL A 211 12.36 -1.85 -2.14
N VAL A 212 11.52 -2.01 -3.15
CA VAL A 212 10.06 -1.97 -3.00
C VAL A 212 9.52 -3.39 -3.06
N ILE A 213 8.81 -3.82 -2.02
CA ILE A 213 8.25 -5.18 -1.85
C ILE A 213 6.73 -5.05 -1.77
N GLY A 214 5.96 -5.86 -2.51
CA GLY A 214 4.51 -5.92 -2.39
C GLY A 214 4.05 -7.12 -1.55
N VAL A 215 2.94 -6.98 -0.81
CA VAL A 215 2.30 -8.08 -0.09
C VAL A 215 0.79 -7.88 -0.01
N THR A 216 0.04 -8.95 -0.28
CA THR A 216 -1.43 -8.97 -0.39
C THR A 216 -2.04 -9.69 0.80
N THR A 217 -3.18 -9.22 1.30
CA THR A 217 -3.88 -9.88 2.40
C THR A 217 -4.35 -11.29 2.03
N PRO A 218 -4.11 -12.30 2.88
CA PRO A 218 -4.69 -13.63 2.68
C PRO A 218 -6.22 -13.63 2.73
N GLU A 219 -6.85 -12.61 3.32
CA GLU A 219 -8.31 -12.42 3.30
C GLU A 219 -8.87 -12.29 1.87
N THR A 220 -8.03 -12.01 0.87
CA THR A 220 -8.42 -11.98 -0.55
C THR A 220 -9.14 -13.27 -0.98
N ALA A 221 -8.77 -14.41 -0.41
CA ALA A 221 -9.42 -15.68 -0.67
C ALA A 221 -10.95 -15.67 -0.38
N THR A 222 -11.40 -14.79 0.52
CA THR A 222 -12.80 -14.67 0.98
C THR A 222 -13.40 -13.28 0.80
N LYS A 223 -12.57 -12.26 0.55
CA LYS A 223 -13.02 -10.85 0.40
C LYS A 223 -13.21 -10.43 -1.06
N THR A 224 -13.05 -11.34 -2.02
CA THR A 224 -13.50 -11.21 -3.40
C THR A 224 -14.37 -12.42 -3.77
N HIS A 225 -14.99 -12.41 -4.95
CA HIS A 225 -15.83 -13.53 -5.36
C HIS A 225 -14.99 -14.81 -5.56
N PRO A 226 -15.34 -15.97 -4.97
CA PRO A 226 -14.49 -17.17 -4.98
C PRO A 226 -14.10 -17.68 -6.38
N LYS A 227 -14.93 -17.43 -7.40
CA LYS A 227 -14.59 -17.78 -8.79
C LYS A 227 -13.38 -16.99 -9.32
N ASN A 228 -13.19 -15.75 -8.83
CA ASN A 228 -12.15 -14.85 -9.31
C ASN A 228 -10.75 -15.24 -8.83
N VAL A 229 -10.68 -15.97 -7.71
CA VAL A 229 -9.44 -16.44 -7.10
C VAL A 229 -9.28 -17.96 -7.11
N LYS A 230 -10.07 -18.64 -7.96
CA LYS A 230 -9.96 -20.10 -8.10
C LYS A 230 -8.56 -20.51 -8.55
N GLY A 231 -7.88 -21.33 -7.74
CA GLY A 231 -6.51 -21.78 -8.00
C GLY A 231 -5.43 -20.76 -7.63
N VAL A 232 -5.82 -19.65 -6.99
CA VAL A 232 -4.88 -18.69 -6.38
C VAL A 232 -4.69 -19.06 -4.91
N THR A 233 -3.46 -18.99 -4.44
CA THR A 233 -3.09 -19.19 -3.03
C THR A 233 -2.41 -17.94 -2.51
N PHE A 234 -2.83 -17.49 -1.34
CA PHE A 234 -2.23 -16.38 -0.60
C PHE A 234 -1.53 -16.97 0.64
N THR A 235 -0.21 -16.83 0.69
CA THR A 235 0.60 -17.40 1.78
C THR A 235 0.83 -16.38 2.89
N ASP A 236 1.49 -16.80 3.99
CA ASP A 236 1.74 -15.95 5.15
C ASP A 236 2.55 -14.70 4.78
N PRO A 237 2.02 -13.49 5.05
CA PRO A 237 2.62 -12.23 4.58
C PRO A 237 3.99 -11.96 5.22
N ILE A 238 4.15 -12.25 6.52
CA ILE A 238 5.38 -11.95 7.25
C ILE A 238 6.52 -12.84 6.76
N SER A 239 6.25 -14.12 6.62
CA SER A 239 7.24 -15.10 6.12
C SER A 239 7.69 -14.77 4.71
N GLU A 240 6.75 -14.43 3.81
CA GLU A 240 7.09 -14.13 2.42
C GLU A 240 7.86 -12.81 2.27
N VAL A 241 7.49 -11.76 3.02
CA VAL A 241 8.26 -10.50 3.01
C VAL A 241 9.68 -10.73 3.53
N ASN A 242 9.86 -11.48 4.63
CA ASN A 242 11.19 -11.80 5.16
C ASN A 242 12.03 -12.60 4.16
N LYS A 243 11.43 -13.58 3.46
CA LYS A 243 12.09 -14.35 2.41
C LYS A 243 12.55 -13.46 1.25
N VAL A 244 11.70 -12.52 0.81
CA VAL A 244 12.06 -11.56 -0.25
C VAL A 244 13.21 -10.65 0.17
N ILE A 245 13.20 -10.16 1.42
CA ILE A 245 14.33 -9.38 1.96
C ILE A 245 15.63 -10.19 1.88
N GLU A 246 15.59 -11.46 2.23
CA GLU A 246 16.76 -12.36 2.14
C GLU A 246 17.20 -12.57 0.70
N GLU A 247 16.28 -12.85 -0.24
CA GLU A 247 16.52 -12.99 -1.67
C GLU A 247 17.19 -11.74 -2.25
N VAL A 248 16.64 -10.55 -1.96
CA VAL A 248 17.16 -9.25 -2.43
C VAL A 248 18.55 -8.98 -1.88
N GLN A 249 18.75 -9.19 -0.57
CA GLN A 249 20.08 -8.96 0.04
C GLN A 249 21.14 -9.96 -0.42
N ALA A 250 20.76 -11.21 -0.72
CA ALA A 250 21.67 -12.18 -1.28
C ALA A 250 22.15 -11.76 -2.67
N LYS A 251 21.23 -11.30 -3.52
CA LYS A 251 21.53 -10.75 -4.84
C LYS A 251 22.39 -9.49 -4.75
N ALA A 252 22.02 -8.55 -3.90
CA ALA A 252 22.76 -7.30 -3.69
C ALA A 252 24.21 -7.58 -3.28
N ARG A 253 24.44 -8.49 -2.31
CA ARG A 253 25.80 -8.88 -1.89
C ARG A 253 26.61 -9.49 -3.02
N ALA A 254 26.00 -10.29 -3.89
CA ALA A 254 26.68 -10.87 -5.05
C ALA A 254 27.09 -9.78 -6.07
N GLU A 255 26.38 -8.67 -6.10
CA GLU A 255 26.65 -7.49 -6.95
C GLU A 255 27.50 -6.42 -6.24
N GLY A 256 27.95 -6.65 -5.00
CA GLY A 256 28.70 -5.69 -4.18
C GLY A 256 27.89 -4.51 -3.69
N LYS A 257 26.54 -4.63 -3.67
CA LYS A 257 25.60 -3.58 -3.25
C LYS A 257 25.07 -3.80 -1.83
N ASP A 258 24.66 -2.72 -1.17
CA ASP A 258 23.98 -2.72 0.13
C ASP A 258 22.87 -1.67 0.16
N TYR A 259 21.64 -2.09 -0.13
CA TYR A 259 20.48 -1.19 -0.14
C TYR A 259 20.16 -0.68 1.28
N LYS A 260 19.84 0.62 1.36
CA LYS A 260 19.55 1.34 2.61
C LYS A 260 18.06 1.58 2.86
N HIS A 261 17.25 1.60 1.80
CA HIS A 261 15.83 1.96 1.84
C HIS A 261 14.97 0.76 1.44
N TYR A 262 14.15 0.28 2.36
CA TYR A 262 13.16 -0.79 2.15
C TYR A 262 11.77 -0.21 2.28
N VAL A 263 10.94 -0.35 1.26
CA VAL A 263 9.54 0.08 1.23
C VAL A 263 8.67 -1.16 1.02
N VAL A 264 7.84 -1.49 1.99
CA VAL A 264 6.89 -2.58 1.91
C VAL A 264 5.51 -1.99 1.66
N LEU A 265 5.00 -2.22 0.45
CA LEU A 265 3.63 -1.89 0.07
C LEU A 265 2.75 -3.05 0.51
N ALA A 266 2.10 -2.87 1.64
CA ALA A 266 1.24 -3.85 2.26
C ALA A 266 -0.22 -3.53 1.96
N HIS A 267 -0.99 -4.55 1.57
CA HIS A 267 -2.44 -4.44 1.53
C HIS A 267 -3.02 -5.44 2.52
N LEU A 268 -2.84 -5.16 3.83
CA LEU A 268 -3.11 -6.07 4.94
C LEU A 268 -4.14 -5.52 5.93
N GLY A 269 -4.06 -4.22 6.23
CA GLY A 269 -4.92 -3.51 7.16
C GLY A 269 -4.64 -3.79 8.64
N VAL A 270 -5.45 -3.15 9.48
CA VAL A 270 -5.36 -3.23 10.95
C VAL A 270 -6.72 -3.55 11.59
N ASP A 271 -7.69 -4.00 10.81
CA ASP A 271 -9.02 -4.35 11.31
C ASP A 271 -8.96 -5.39 12.44
N THR A 272 -9.81 -5.23 13.44
CA THR A 272 -9.88 -6.18 14.57
C THR A 272 -10.39 -7.56 14.16
N THR A 273 -11.11 -7.66 13.03
CA THR A 273 -11.61 -8.91 12.45
C THR A 273 -10.55 -9.65 11.64
N THR A 274 -9.49 -8.96 11.18
CA THR A 274 -8.36 -9.58 10.49
C THR A 274 -7.50 -10.35 11.51
N PRO A 275 -7.11 -11.60 11.23
CA PRO A 275 -6.17 -12.34 12.07
C PRO A 275 -4.91 -11.52 12.38
N VAL A 276 -4.48 -11.52 13.64
CA VAL A 276 -3.38 -10.66 14.10
C VAL A 276 -2.11 -10.85 13.28
N GLU A 277 -1.80 -12.10 12.92
CA GLU A 277 -0.64 -12.50 12.11
C GLU A 277 -0.68 -11.97 10.67
N TRP A 278 -1.84 -11.51 10.18
CA TRP A 278 -1.98 -10.96 8.83
C TRP A 278 -2.08 -9.43 8.81
N ARG A 279 -2.02 -8.77 9.97
CA ARG A 279 -2.13 -7.30 10.04
C ARG A 279 -0.83 -6.62 9.63
N GLY A 280 -0.96 -5.48 8.97
CA GLY A 280 0.19 -4.66 8.60
C GLY A 280 0.98 -4.12 9.80
N SER A 281 0.31 -3.86 10.93
CA SER A 281 0.95 -3.50 12.19
C SER A 281 1.85 -4.62 12.73
N THR A 282 1.41 -5.88 12.64
CA THR A 282 2.20 -7.05 13.04
C THR A 282 3.40 -7.27 12.10
N LEU A 283 3.19 -7.06 10.80
CA LEU A 283 4.29 -7.07 9.83
C LEU A 283 5.33 -5.99 10.18
N ALA A 284 4.91 -4.75 10.42
CA ALA A 284 5.80 -3.64 10.76
C ALA A 284 6.59 -3.93 12.05
N GLU A 285 5.93 -4.49 13.07
CA GLU A 285 6.60 -4.93 14.31
C GLU A 285 7.62 -6.04 14.04
N ALA A 286 7.28 -7.04 13.22
CA ALA A 286 8.21 -8.11 12.85
C ALA A 286 9.44 -7.58 12.09
N LEU A 287 9.23 -6.63 11.18
CA LEU A 287 10.33 -6.00 10.43
C LEU A 287 11.26 -5.18 11.33
N SER A 288 10.74 -4.50 12.36
CA SER A 288 11.56 -3.76 13.33
C SER A 288 12.50 -4.66 14.15
N LYS A 289 12.13 -5.92 14.30
CA LYS A 289 12.91 -6.95 14.99
C LYS A 289 13.83 -7.75 14.06
N ASN A 290 13.75 -7.53 12.73
CA ASN A 290 14.54 -8.29 11.77
C ASN A 290 16.01 -7.80 11.77
N PRO A 291 17.00 -8.63 12.17
CA PRO A 291 18.39 -8.19 12.25
C PRO A 291 19.01 -7.80 10.91
N ARG A 292 18.43 -8.28 9.78
CA ARG A 292 18.85 -7.94 8.42
C ARG A 292 18.54 -6.49 8.05
N LEU A 293 17.59 -5.86 8.76
CA LEU A 293 17.14 -4.49 8.54
C LEU A 293 17.71 -3.50 9.55
N LYS A 294 18.54 -3.95 10.49
CA LYS A 294 19.18 -3.06 11.47
C LYS A 294 19.99 -1.96 10.77
N GLY A 295 19.72 -0.71 11.15
CA GLY A 295 20.36 0.47 10.58
C GLY A 295 19.93 0.81 9.16
N LYS A 296 18.85 0.21 8.65
CA LYS A 296 18.24 0.52 7.36
C LYS A 296 16.92 1.25 7.57
N ARG A 297 16.54 2.13 6.64
CA ARG A 297 15.22 2.76 6.61
C ARG A 297 14.20 1.74 6.14
N VAL A 298 13.14 1.54 6.91
CA VAL A 298 12.03 0.66 6.54
C VAL A 298 10.74 1.44 6.59
N THR A 299 10.03 1.47 5.48
CA THR A 299 8.71 2.09 5.37
C THR A 299 7.68 1.01 5.08
N VAL A 300 6.64 0.91 5.90
CA VAL A 300 5.47 0.08 5.59
C VAL A 300 4.32 1.02 5.25
N ILE A 301 3.85 0.92 4.03
CA ILE A 301 2.66 1.63 3.53
C ILE A 301 1.56 0.60 3.39
N ASP A 302 0.46 0.78 4.11
CA ASP A 302 -0.62 -0.20 4.19
C ASP A 302 -1.94 0.36 3.64
N GLY A 303 -2.88 -0.53 3.40
CA GLY A 303 -4.24 -0.28 2.93
C GLY A 303 -5.25 -1.21 3.58
N HIS A 304 -6.33 -1.58 2.84
CA HIS A 304 -7.35 -2.57 3.18
C HIS A 304 -8.35 -2.15 4.25
N SER A 305 -7.91 -1.65 5.39
CA SER A 305 -8.80 -1.25 6.50
C SER A 305 -9.35 0.16 6.40
N HIS A 306 -8.98 0.93 5.38
CA HIS A 306 -9.39 2.32 5.17
C HIS A 306 -9.09 3.25 6.35
N THR A 307 -8.09 2.91 7.15
CA THR A 307 -7.71 3.64 8.36
C THR A 307 -6.74 4.77 8.03
N VAL A 308 -6.83 5.89 8.73
CA VAL A 308 -5.78 6.91 8.74
C VAL A 308 -4.90 6.64 9.95
N GLU A 309 -3.70 6.16 9.71
CA GLU A 309 -2.77 5.78 10.77
C GLU A 309 -1.33 6.13 10.43
N SER A 310 -0.58 6.56 11.44
CA SER A 310 0.85 6.82 11.34
C SER A 310 1.50 6.44 12.66
N THR A 311 2.45 5.52 12.61
CA THR A 311 3.18 5.07 13.80
C THR A 311 4.58 4.62 13.45
N THR A 312 5.39 4.31 14.46
CA THR A 312 6.75 3.80 14.29
C THR A 312 6.95 2.53 15.12
N TYR A 313 7.78 1.62 14.62
CA TYR A 313 8.17 0.40 15.33
C TYR A 313 9.70 0.33 15.42
N GLY A 314 10.21 0.08 16.61
CA GLY A 314 11.65 0.11 16.87
C GLY A 314 12.27 1.47 16.53
N ASP A 315 13.49 1.44 16.03
CA ASP A 315 14.29 2.63 15.71
C ASP A 315 14.39 2.94 14.21
N ASN A 316 13.73 2.14 13.38
CA ASN A 316 13.94 2.19 11.94
C ASN A 316 12.72 1.90 11.06
N VAL A 317 11.55 1.55 11.62
CA VAL A 317 10.34 1.25 10.82
C VAL A 317 9.32 2.37 10.98
N THR A 318 8.90 2.96 9.87
CA THR A 318 7.81 3.93 9.77
C THR A 318 6.63 3.27 9.10
N TYR A 319 5.46 3.27 9.75
CA TYR A 319 4.20 2.73 9.24
C TYR A 319 3.23 3.86 8.92
N ASN A 320 2.56 3.79 7.78
CA ASN A 320 1.56 4.77 7.39
C ASN A 320 0.43 4.17 6.55
N GLN A 321 -0.79 4.69 6.76
CA GLN A 321 -1.99 4.42 5.97
C GLN A 321 -2.80 5.72 5.85
N THR A 322 -3.41 6.02 4.67
CA THR A 322 -4.00 7.34 4.38
C THR A 322 -5.52 7.38 4.38
N GLY A 323 -6.17 6.35 4.88
CA GLY A 323 -7.63 6.19 4.76
C GLY A 323 -8.00 5.57 3.42
N SER A 324 -8.98 6.15 2.73
CA SER A 324 -9.47 5.63 1.46
C SER A 324 -10.00 6.73 0.54
N TYR A 325 -10.39 6.34 -0.69
CA TYR A 325 -11.14 7.16 -1.63
C TYR A 325 -10.45 8.46 -2.03
N LEU A 326 -9.13 8.50 -1.93
CA LEU A 326 -8.33 9.70 -2.21
C LEU A 326 -8.78 10.92 -1.40
N HIS A 327 -9.21 10.69 -0.14
CA HIS A 327 -9.45 11.77 0.82
C HIS A 327 -8.16 12.45 1.25
N ASN A 328 -7.07 11.69 1.24
CA ASN A 328 -5.72 12.16 1.55
C ASN A 328 -4.70 11.53 0.58
N VAL A 329 -3.56 12.21 0.45
CA VAL A 329 -2.32 11.63 -0.07
C VAL A 329 -1.34 11.52 1.09
N GLY A 330 -0.75 10.35 1.28
CA GLY A 330 0.29 10.18 2.29
C GLY A 330 1.61 10.74 1.80
N LYS A 331 2.34 11.36 2.72
CA LYS A 331 3.69 11.88 2.46
C LYS A 331 4.59 11.55 3.64
N ILE A 332 5.65 10.78 3.39
CA ILE A 332 6.65 10.43 4.40
C ILE A 332 7.96 11.10 4.00
N THR A 333 8.53 11.92 4.89
CA THR A 333 9.78 12.63 4.64
C THR A 333 10.89 12.08 5.53
N TYR A 334 11.97 11.64 4.93
CA TYR A 334 13.22 11.29 5.61
C TYR A 334 14.24 12.40 5.39
N LYS A 335 14.72 12.98 6.46
CA LYS A 335 15.90 13.84 6.44
C LYS A 335 17.18 13.01 6.35
N SER A 336 18.24 13.60 5.79
CA SER A 336 19.55 12.94 5.72
C SER A 336 19.88 12.19 7.01
N ARG A 337 20.34 10.94 6.90
CA ARG A 337 20.74 10.03 7.99
C ARG A 337 19.67 9.63 9.00
N GLN A 338 18.43 10.12 8.90
CA GLN A 338 17.34 9.64 9.77
C GLN A 338 16.84 8.29 9.31
N LEU A 339 16.68 7.34 10.25
CA LEU A 339 16.11 6.02 9.98
C LEU A 339 14.58 6.02 10.02
N LEU A 340 13.99 6.89 10.84
CA LEU A 340 12.54 7.07 10.92
C LEU A 340 12.11 8.24 10.06
N GLY A 341 11.06 8.02 9.26
CA GLY A 341 10.40 9.04 8.47
C GLY A 341 9.44 9.87 9.31
N ASN A 342 9.11 11.05 8.80
CA ASN A 342 8.04 11.90 9.33
C ASN A 342 6.81 11.79 8.43
N PRO A 343 5.80 10.97 8.78
CA PRO A 343 4.59 10.81 8.00
C PRO A 343 3.65 12.02 8.19
N THR A 344 3.09 12.49 7.11
CA THR A 344 2.09 13.55 7.06
C THR A 344 1.01 13.20 6.05
N GLN A 345 -0.15 13.86 6.15
CA GLN A 345 -1.25 13.73 5.20
C GLN A 345 -1.42 15.03 4.42
N ILE A 346 -1.66 14.93 3.12
CA ILE A 346 -2.12 16.03 2.28
C ILE A 346 -3.63 15.81 2.07
N PRO A 347 -4.50 16.48 2.84
CA PRO A 347 -5.93 16.25 2.75
C PRO A 347 -6.53 16.89 1.49
N ALA A 348 -7.69 16.40 1.08
CA ALA A 348 -8.42 16.94 -0.06
C ALA A 348 -8.67 18.46 0.04
N ALA A 349 -8.89 18.97 1.25
CA ALA A 349 -9.08 20.42 1.48
C ALA A 349 -7.87 21.26 1.06
N ASP A 350 -6.67 20.72 1.14
CA ASP A 350 -5.43 21.40 0.74
C ASP A 350 -5.09 21.13 -0.73
N ALA A 351 -5.15 19.87 -1.16
CA ALA A 351 -4.90 19.51 -2.55
C ALA A 351 -5.86 20.21 -3.54
N LYS A 352 -7.09 20.44 -3.14
CA LYS A 352 -8.10 21.18 -3.96
C LYS A 352 -7.76 22.64 -4.22
N LYS A 353 -6.87 23.24 -3.44
CA LYS A 353 -6.38 24.60 -3.67
C LYS A 353 -5.39 24.70 -4.83
N LEU A 354 -4.83 23.55 -5.24
CA LEU A 354 -3.88 23.46 -6.34
C LEU A 354 -4.60 23.51 -7.69
N PRO A 355 -3.95 24.02 -8.75
CA PRO A 355 -4.45 23.84 -10.11
C PRO A 355 -4.44 22.36 -10.49
N ALA A 356 -5.32 21.95 -11.38
CA ALA A 356 -5.28 20.62 -11.96
C ALA A 356 -4.10 20.49 -12.95
N ASN A 357 -3.45 19.33 -12.98
CA ASN A 357 -2.52 19.00 -14.04
C ASN A 357 -3.28 18.88 -15.38
N SER A 358 -2.94 19.69 -16.36
CA SER A 358 -3.71 19.81 -17.60
C SER A 358 -3.78 18.50 -18.42
N THR A 359 -2.71 17.72 -18.41
CA THR A 359 -2.64 16.44 -19.15
C THR A 359 -3.55 15.40 -18.52
N VAL A 360 -3.46 15.22 -17.19
CA VAL A 360 -4.29 14.27 -16.45
C VAL A 360 -5.75 14.73 -16.41
N GLU A 361 -5.98 16.05 -16.28
CA GLU A 361 -7.33 16.62 -16.32
C GLU A 361 -8.02 16.32 -17.66
N LYS A 362 -7.29 16.49 -18.78
CA LYS A 362 -7.83 16.13 -20.09
C LYS A 362 -8.19 14.66 -20.18
N LEU A 363 -7.28 13.78 -19.74
CA LEU A 363 -7.53 12.32 -19.74
C LEU A 363 -8.75 11.97 -18.89
N VAL A 364 -8.87 12.51 -17.69
CA VAL A 364 -10.03 12.29 -16.80
C VAL A 364 -11.33 12.79 -17.45
N LYS A 365 -11.29 13.95 -18.11
CA LYS A 365 -12.46 14.49 -18.84
C LYS A 365 -12.86 13.58 -20.02
N ASP A 366 -11.90 13.10 -20.80
CA ASP A 366 -12.14 12.20 -21.93
C ASP A 366 -12.79 10.88 -21.45
N ILE A 367 -12.24 10.28 -20.37
CA ILE A 367 -12.80 9.08 -19.74
C ILE A 367 -14.23 9.33 -19.24
N LYS A 368 -14.43 10.46 -18.52
CA LYS A 368 -15.76 10.81 -18.02
C LYS A 368 -16.75 11.04 -19.13
N GLN A 369 -16.38 11.74 -20.20
CA GLN A 369 -17.25 12.00 -21.34
C GLN A 369 -17.67 10.69 -22.04
N LYS A 370 -16.73 9.75 -22.21
CA LYS A 370 -17.02 8.42 -22.75
C LYS A 370 -17.99 7.66 -21.84
N TYR A 371 -17.70 7.61 -20.56
CA TYR A 371 -18.57 6.96 -19.57
C TYR A 371 -19.97 7.58 -19.54
N ASP A 372 -20.09 8.92 -19.51
CA ASP A 372 -21.37 9.61 -19.51
C ASP A 372 -22.18 9.33 -20.80
N ALA A 373 -21.53 9.29 -21.96
CA ALA A 373 -22.16 8.98 -23.24
C ALA A 373 -22.72 7.54 -23.32
N GLU A 374 -21.96 6.57 -22.78
CA GLU A 374 -22.39 5.17 -22.72
C GLU A 374 -23.58 4.98 -21.76
N ASN A 375 -23.69 5.81 -20.72
CA ASN A 375 -24.73 5.75 -19.70
C ASN A 375 -25.86 6.78 -19.90
N ALA A 376 -25.83 7.58 -20.96
CA ALA A 376 -26.86 8.57 -21.27
C ALA A 376 -28.14 7.97 -21.90
N VAL A 377 -28.20 6.66 -22.10
CA VAL A 377 -29.38 6.00 -22.67
C VAL A 377 -30.53 6.10 -21.66
N GLU A 378 -31.55 6.90 -22.01
CA GLU A 378 -32.74 7.02 -21.20
C GLU A 378 -33.53 5.71 -21.19
N ILE A 379 -33.67 5.09 -20.01
CA ILE A 379 -34.39 3.83 -19.82
C ILE A 379 -35.86 4.12 -19.53
N VAL A 380 -36.12 5.17 -18.73
CA VAL A 380 -37.46 5.63 -18.35
C VAL A 380 -37.47 7.15 -18.36
N SER A 381 -38.38 7.76 -19.13
CA SER A 381 -38.44 9.22 -19.29
C SER A 381 -38.85 9.97 -18.00
N ASN A 382 -39.54 9.30 -17.09
CA ASN A 382 -39.92 9.86 -15.81
C ASN A 382 -40.17 8.74 -14.79
N SER A 383 -39.58 8.83 -13.62
CA SER A 383 -39.94 7.99 -12.47
C SER A 383 -41.08 8.65 -11.72
N PRO A 384 -42.25 7.98 -11.52
CA PRO A 384 -43.37 8.56 -10.79
C PRO A 384 -43.09 8.72 -9.29
N VAL A 385 -42.00 8.12 -8.79
CA VAL A 385 -41.56 8.19 -7.39
C VAL A 385 -40.07 8.46 -7.33
N GLU A 386 -39.67 9.19 -6.31
CA GLU A 386 -38.25 9.34 -5.98
C GLU A 386 -37.69 8.02 -5.46
N LEU A 387 -36.59 7.54 -6.06
CA LEU A 387 -35.92 6.32 -5.67
C LEU A 387 -34.90 6.64 -4.57
N ASN A 388 -35.16 6.15 -3.35
CA ASN A 388 -34.26 6.35 -2.22
C ASN A 388 -33.07 5.40 -2.30
N GLY A 389 -31.92 5.95 -2.70
CA GLY A 389 -30.62 5.26 -2.76
C GLY A 389 -29.61 5.75 -1.72
N ASP A 390 -30.02 6.58 -0.78
CA ASP A 390 -29.14 7.11 0.26
C ASP A 390 -28.45 6.00 1.02
N ARG A 391 -27.13 6.07 1.13
CA ARG A 391 -26.27 5.08 1.78
C ARG A 391 -26.74 4.75 3.20
N GLU A 392 -27.17 5.76 3.95
CA GLU A 392 -27.65 5.62 5.34
C GLU A 392 -28.96 4.84 5.43
N ASN A 393 -29.79 4.91 4.38
CA ASN A 393 -31.06 4.20 4.29
C ASN A 393 -30.88 2.77 3.78
N VAL A 394 -30.21 2.58 2.64
CA VAL A 394 -30.08 1.26 1.97
C VAL A 394 -29.29 0.24 2.80
N ARG A 395 -28.51 0.70 3.77
CA ARG A 395 -27.71 -0.19 4.64
C ARG A 395 -28.43 -0.69 5.87
N VAL A 396 -29.51 -0.06 6.30
CA VAL A 396 -30.16 -0.34 7.58
C VAL A 396 -31.64 -0.63 7.45
N ARG A 397 -32.22 -0.42 6.28
CA ARG A 397 -33.65 -0.66 6.02
C ARG A 397 -33.93 -0.94 4.56
N GLU A 398 -35.08 -1.53 4.31
CA GLU A 398 -35.64 -1.67 2.96
C GLU A 398 -35.90 -0.30 2.32
N THR A 399 -35.52 -0.15 1.04
CA THR A 399 -35.77 1.06 0.26
C THR A 399 -36.33 0.70 -1.11
N ASN A 400 -37.09 1.61 -1.71
CA ASN A 400 -37.69 1.38 -3.02
C ASN A 400 -36.61 1.21 -4.13
N LEU A 401 -35.47 1.88 -4.06
CA LEU A 401 -34.35 1.63 -4.99
C LEU A 401 -33.75 0.23 -4.75
N GLY A 402 -33.59 -0.17 -3.48
CA GLY A 402 -33.15 -1.52 -3.14
C GLY A 402 -34.05 -2.60 -3.72
N ASN A 403 -35.38 -2.38 -3.65
CA ASN A 403 -36.39 -3.28 -4.22
C ASN A 403 -36.28 -3.33 -5.75
N VAL A 404 -36.19 -2.19 -6.43
CA VAL A 404 -36.04 -2.14 -7.90
C VAL A 404 -34.78 -2.92 -8.33
N VAL A 405 -33.66 -2.78 -7.61
CA VAL A 405 -32.44 -3.53 -7.89
C VAL A 405 -32.64 -5.04 -7.67
N ALA A 406 -33.24 -5.43 -6.55
CA ALA A 406 -33.48 -6.83 -6.23
C ALA A 406 -34.45 -7.49 -7.26
N ASP A 407 -35.55 -6.80 -7.61
CA ASP A 407 -36.50 -7.27 -8.60
C ASP A 407 -35.85 -7.40 -10.00
N SER A 408 -34.98 -6.46 -10.35
CA SER A 408 -34.26 -6.51 -11.62
C SER A 408 -33.32 -7.72 -11.68
N LEU A 409 -32.63 -8.05 -10.60
CA LEU A 409 -31.77 -9.23 -10.50
C LEU A 409 -32.60 -10.51 -10.57
N TYR A 410 -33.75 -10.55 -9.88
CA TYR A 410 -34.66 -11.71 -9.91
C TYR A 410 -35.24 -11.99 -11.30
N GLN A 411 -35.57 -10.94 -12.05
CA GLN A 411 -36.09 -11.09 -13.43
C GLN A 411 -35.04 -11.44 -14.46
N TYR A 412 -33.77 -11.10 -14.21
CA TYR A 412 -32.66 -11.36 -15.12
C TYR A 412 -32.06 -12.78 -14.93
N GLY A 413 -32.07 -13.33 -13.70
CA GLY A 413 -31.56 -14.66 -13.36
C GLY A 413 -32.60 -15.74 -13.61
#